data_27cde4bd37f144a0ca64ed749dde83b4
#
_entry.id   27cde4bd37f144a0ca64ed749dde83b4
#
_cell.length_a   1.000
_cell.length_b   1.000
_cell.length_c   1.000
_cell.angle_alpha   90.00
_cell.angle_beta   90.00
_cell.angle_gamma   90.00
#
_symmetry.space_group_name_H-M   'P 1'
#
loop_
_entity.id
_entity.type
_entity.pdbx_description
1 polymer ?
#
loop_
_entity_poly.entity_id
_entity_poly.type
_entity_poly.pdbx_seq_one_letter_code
_entity_poly.pdbx_strand_id
1 'polypeptide(L)'
;MEKVSGVSYSDYLTATFFTPLGMTHSSAAYAKAKKDGLITGHNNYFGFSVESDVKYPLSDSWSTVPAGYIASSANDMGKYLQMYLRGGYGILSDKSLSTMFRATVPMDESGETGYGMGWVRSDKYVETVYNHTGLTENYISDMYLLPESGVGVVFLANTNDYMVTNNLMNKVTSKVVMTLMGYATDELDPKDYVDAHLFYDLVFAAFILVALMEIIKSHKWRTDNSGNLIANIFLHLFL
;
A
#
# COMPACT_ATOMS: atom_id res chain seq x y z
N MET A 1 -6.62 15.80 16.32
CA MET A 1 -7.33 14.87 17.22
C MET A 1 -6.87 15.04 18.65
N GLU A 2 -5.62 14.77 19.00
CA GLU A 2 -5.08 14.84 20.37
C GLU A 2 -5.32 16.17 21.08
N LYS A 3 -5.13 17.31 20.38
CA LYS A 3 -5.44 18.64 20.92
C LYS A 3 -6.91 18.84 21.35
N VAL A 4 -7.84 18.13 20.70
CA VAL A 4 -9.27 18.27 20.94
C VAL A 4 -9.76 17.25 21.95
N SER A 5 -9.27 16.01 21.87
CA SER A 5 -9.68 14.91 22.74
C SER A 5 -8.95 14.88 24.09
N GLY A 6 -7.74 15.43 24.15
CA GLY A 6 -6.87 15.37 25.33
C GLY A 6 -6.21 14.02 25.56
N VAL A 7 -6.37 13.05 24.63
CA VAL A 7 -5.78 11.71 24.72
C VAL A 7 -4.94 11.41 23.49
N SER A 8 -4.05 10.40 23.58
CA SER A 8 -3.22 10.00 22.44
C SER A 8 -4.06 9.49 21.27
N TYR A 9 -3.50 9.54 20.04
CA TYR A 9 -4.16 9.01 18.85
C TYR A 9 -4.50 7.52 19.01
N SER A 10 -3.56 6.74 19.55
CA SER A 10 -3.75 5.31 19.79
C SER A 10 -4.86 5.02 20.79
N ASP A 11 -4.90 5.75 21.91
CA ASP A 11 -5.94 5.57 22.92
C ASP A 11 -7.30 6.00 22.38
N TYR A 12 -7.34 7.09 21.62
CA TYR A 12 -8.57 7.55 20.99
C TYR A 12 -9.15 6.49 20.04
N LEU A 13 -8.34 5.94 19.14
CA LEU A 13 -8.80 4.89 18.22
C LEU A 13 -9.20 3.61 18.97
N THR A 14 -8.44 3.24 19.98
CA THR A 14 -8.77 2.08 20.81
C THR A 14 -10.12 2.23 21.49
N ALA A 15 -10.40 3.38 22.08
CA ALA A 15 -11.65 3.64 22.78
C ALA A 15 -12.85 3.81 21.83
N THR A 16 -12.65 4.47 20.67
CA THR A 16 -13.77 4.86 19.79
C THR A 16 -14.06 3.85 18.68
N PHE A 17 -13.08 3.02 18.27
CA PHE A 17 -13.22 2.07 17.17
C PHE A 17 -12.86 0.64 17.59
N PHE A 18 -11.63 0.40 18.05
CA PHE A 18 -11.15 -0.96 18.19
C PHE A 18 -11.91 -1.72 19.27
N THR A 19 -12.09 -1.15 20.45
CA THR A 19 -12.84 -1.79 21.54
C THR A 19 -14.33 -1.97 21.22
N PRO A 20 -15.08 -0.95 20.76
CA PRO A 20 -16.49 -1.11 20.41
C PRO A 20 -16.75 -2.12 19.30
N LEU A 21 -15.83 -2.24 18.32
CA LEU A 21 -15.93 -3.20 17.22
C LEU A 21 -15.37 -4.60 17.58
N GLY A 22 -14.76 -4.75 18.75
CA GLY A 22 -14.08 -5.99 19.15
C GLY A 22 -12.84 -6.29 18.31
N MET A 23 -12.14 -5.25 17.80
CA MET A 23 -10.92 -5.34 17.01
C MET A 23 -9.71 -5.52 17.93
N THR A 24 -9.54 -6.74 18.43
CA THR A 24 -8.54 -7.06 19.48
C THR A 24 -7.11 -7.16 18.97
N HIS A 25 -6.92 -7.31 17.65
CA HIS A 25 -5.64 -7.39 16.97
C HIS A 25 -5.38 -6.16 16.09
N SER A 26 -5.86 -5.01 16.55
CA SER A 26 -5.65 -3.72 15.87
C SER A 26 -4.98 -2.73 16.82
N SER A 27 -4.03 -1.97 16.30
CA SER A 27 -3.27 -1.01 17.09
C SER A 27 -2.72 0.13 16.24
N ALA A 28 -2.77 1.33 16.81
CA ALA A 28 -2.07 2.51 16.30
C ALA A 28 -0.76 2.77 17.08
N ALA A 29 -0.32 1.83 17.92
CA ALA A 29 0.94 1.87 18.64
C ALA A 29 1.81 0.68 18.26
N TYR A 30 3.01 0.94 17.75
CA TYR A 30 3.93 -0.09 17.28
C TYR A 30 4.28 -1.12 18.36
N ALA A 31 4.60 -0.65 19.57
CA ALA A 31 4.95 -1.54 20.69
C ALA A 31 3.82 -2.52 21.02
N LYS A 32 2.56 -2.07 20.95
CA LYS A 32 1.40 -2.93 21.14
C LYS A 32 1.23 -3.89 19.97
N ALA A 33 1.30 -3.43 18.73
CA ALA A 33 1.19 -4.26 17.53
C ALA A 33 2.24 -5.38 17.55
N LYS A 34 3.48 -5.07 17.90
CA LYS A 34 4.57 -6.04 18.03
C LYS A 34 4.28 -7.10 19.10
N LYS A 35 3.78 -6.67 20.26
CA LYS A 35 3.38 -7.58 21.35
C LYS A 35 2.21 -8.49 20.95
N ASP A 36 1.29 -7.98 20.16
CA ASP A 36 0.09 -8.69 19.71
C ASP A 36 0.38 -9.59 18.48
N GLY A 37 1.65 -9.70 18.04
CA GLY A 37 2.06 -10.62 17.00
C GLY A 37 2.09 -10.01 15.59
N LEU A 38 2.43 -8.71 15.48
CA LEU A 38 2.69 -8.12 14.16
C LEU A 38 3.71 -8.98 13.42
N ILE A 39 3.30 -9.54 12.28
CA ILE A 39 4.15 -10.36 11.44
C ILE A 39 5.23 -9.50 10.77
N THR A 40 6.39 -10.10 10.51
CA THR A 40 7.47 -9.44 9.79
C THR A 40 7.05 -9.16 8.35
N GLY A 41 7.33 -7.94 7.88
CA GLY A 41 7.13 -7.57 6.49
C GLY A 41 8.32 -7.99 5.62
N HIS A 42 8.10 -8.03 4.32
CA HIS A 42 9.09 -8.47 3.35
C HIS A 42 9.15 -7.50 2.17
N ASN A 43 10.34 -7.35 1.62
CA ASN A 43 10.54 -6.76 0.29
C ASN A 43 10.93 -7.85 -0.69
N ASN A 44 10.56 -7.66 -1.94
CA ASN A 44 10.97 -8.56 -3.00
C ASN A 44 12.18 -7.96 -3.73
N TYR A 45 13.28 -8.71 -3.77
CA TYR A 45 14.48 -8.38 -4.52
C TYR A 45 14.76 -9.50 -5.51
N PHE A 46 14.72 -9.21 -6.81
CA PHE A 46 14.98 -10.18 -7.87
C PHE A 46 14.11 -11.46 -7.75
N GLY A 47 12.83 -11.31 -7.39
CA GLY A 47 11.94 -12.44 -7.18
C GLY A 47 12.08 -13.14 -5.82
N PHE A 48 13.03 -12.76 -4.99
CA PHE A 48 13.23 -13.33 -3.65
C PHE A 48 12.60 -12.46 -2.57
N SER A 49 11.76 -13.07 -1.74
CA SER A 49 11.18 -12.40 -0.58
C SER A 49 12.21 -12.35 0.54
N VAL A 50 12.59 -11.12 0.95
CA VAL A 50 13.58 -10.86 1.97
C VAL A 50 12.93 -10.13 3.13
N GLU A 51 13.14 -10.60 4.36
CA GLU A 51 12.67 -9.89 5.55
C GLU A 51 13.15 -8.44 5.54
N SER A 52 12.22 -7.54 5.72
CA SER A 52 12.50 -6.12 5.78
C SER A 52 12.18 -5.61 7.17
N ASP A 53 13.23 -5.28 7.92
CA ASP A 53 13.06 -4.46 9.10
C ASP A 53 12.62 -3.06 8.66
N VAL A 54 11.30 -2.89 8.52
CA VAL A 54 10.78 -1.54 8.52
C VAL A 54 11.22 -0.91 9.82
N LYS A 55 12.08 0.06 9.71
CA LYS A 55 12.31 1.01 10.77
C LYS A 55 11.03 1.83 10.92
N TYR A 56 9.99 1.19 11.44
CA TYR A 56 8.89 1.95 12.00
C TYR A 56 9.51 3.09 12.79
N PRO A 57 9.03 4.31 12.65
CA PRO A 57 9.54 5.38 13.47
C PRO A 57 9.54 4.86 14.90
N LEU A 58 10.74 4.74 15.48
CA LEU A 58 11.01 4.15 16.81
C LEU A 58 10.27 4.91 17.93
N SER A 59 9.74 6.05 17.61
CA SER A 59 8.74 6.76 18.39
C SER A 59 7.38 6.53 17.71
N ASP A 60 6.33 6.33 18.48
CA ASP A 60 4.94 6.49 18.04
C ASP A 60 4.74 7.93 17.51
N SER A 61 5.52 8.28 16.47
CA SER A 61 5.46 9.62 15.92
C SER A 61 4.10 9.74 15.24
N TRP A 62 3.25 10.49 15.85
CA TRP A 62 1.89 10.76 15.43
C TRP A 62 1.77 11.21 13.95
N SER A 63 2.85 11.65 13.34
CA SER A 63 2.88 12.12 11.95
C SER A 63 2.75 10.99 10.91
N THR A 64 3.24 9.79 11.20
CA THR A 64 3.24 8.66 10.25
C THR A 64 2.14 7.64 10.56
N VAL A 65 1.83 7.38 11.82
CA VAL A 65 0.81 6.40 12.20
C VAL A 65 -0.57 6.74 11.63
N PRO A 66 -1.08 7.98 11.72
CA PRO A 66 -2.36 8.33 11.10
C PRO A 66 -2.34 8.27 9.57
N ALA A 67 -1.17 8.38 8.95
CA ALA A 67 -1.03 8.35 7.50
C ALA A 67 -1.12 6.95 6.89
N GLY A 68 -0.71 5.89 7.64
CA GLY A 68 -0.72 4.55 7.04
C GLY A 68 -0.15 3.43 7.91
N TYR A 69 0.22 3.68 9.18
CA TYR A 69 0.90 2.69 10.01
C TYR A 69 0.02 2.12 11.14
N ILE A 70 -1.29 2.05 10.94
CA ILE A 70 -2.17 1.27 11.80
C ILE A 70 -2.00 -0.21 11.44
N ALA A 71 -1.64 -1.03 12.42
CA ALA A 71 -1.60 -2.46 12.27
C ALA A 71 -2.97 -3.08 12.56
N SER A 72 -3.39 -4.06 11.77
CA SER A 72 -4.64 -4.78 11.97
C SER A 72 -4.56 -6.21 11.41
N SER A 73 -5.50 -7.05 11.79
CA SER A 73 -5.71 -8.38 11.22
C SER A 73 -6.85 -8.38 10.22
N ALA A 74 -6.88 -9.38 9.32
CA ALA A 74 -7.99 -9.53 8.37
C ALA A 74 -9.35 -9.70 9.08
N ASN A 75 -9.38 -10.43 10.21
CA ASN A 75 -10.60 -10.58 11.01
C ASN A 75 -11.09 -9.24 11.58
N ASP A 76 -10.20 -8.41 12.08
CA ASP A 76 -10.56 -7.11 12.64
C ASP A 76 -10.98 -6.13 11.53
N MET A 77 -10.30 -6.15 10.39
CA MET A 77 -10.71 -5.37 9.22
C MET A 77 -12.07 -5.82 8.69
N GLY A 78 -12.39 -7.12 8.76
CA GLY A 78 -13.74 -7.60 8.46
C GLY A 78 -14.81 -6.99 9.38
N LYS A 79 -14.54 -6.83 10.68
CA LYS A 79 -15.44 -6.12 11.62
C LYS A 79 -15.56 -4.63 11.27
N TYR A 80 -14.45 -4.00 10.88
CA TYR A 80 -14.43 -2.62 10.41
C TYR A 80 -15.31 -2.43 9.17
N LEU A 81 -15.23 -3.32 8.18
CA LEU A 81 -16.10 -3.28 7.01
C LEU A 81 -17.56 -3.55 7.35
N GLN A 82 -17.83 -4.48 8.28
CA GLN A 82 -19.19 -4.73 8.77
C GLN A 82 -19.81 -3.49 9.44
N MET A 83 -19.01 -2.64 10.10
CA MET A 83 -19.52 -1.39 10.67
C MET A 83 -20.17 -0.51 9.57
N TYR A 84 -19.53 -0.36 8.43
CA TYR A 84 -20.08 0.40 7.31
C TYR A 84 -21.34 -0.25 6.73
N LEU A 85 -21.33 -1.56 6.52
CA LEU A 85 -22.47 -2.31 5.97
C LEU A 85 -23.68 -2.34 6.92
N ARG A 86 -23.46 -2.12 8.21
CA ARG A 86 -24.53 -2.08 9.25
C ARG A 86 -24.90 -0.67 9.68
N GLY A 87 -24.75 0.33 8.82
CA GLY A 87 -25.18 1.69 9.11
C GLY A 87 -24.37 2.38 10.21
N GLY A 88 -23.06 2.10 10.28
CA GLY A 88 -22.15 2.76 11.22
C GLY A 88 -22.06 2.13 12.60
N TYR A 89 -22.85 1.11 12.88
CA TYR A 89 -22.81 0.29 14.10
C TYR A 89 -22.80 1.11 15.42
N GLY A 90 -23.49 2.25 15.44
CA GLY A 90 -23.53 3.17 16.58
C GLY A 90 -22.28 4.05 16.76
N ILE A 91 -21.23 3.85 15.93
CA ILE A 91 -20.00 4.65 15.93
C ILE A 91 -20.12 5.84 14.97
N LEU A 92 -20.69 5.59 13.81
CA LEU A 92 -20.96 6.60 12.78
C LEU A 92 -22.46 6.75 12.56
N SER A 93 -22.93 7.98 12.40
CA SER A 93 -24.31 8.25 12.01
C SER A 93 -24.50 8.04 10.51
N ASP A 94 -25.74 7.80 10.03
CA ASP A 94 -26.08 7.71 8.61
C ASP A 94 -25.62 8.96 7.84
N LYS A 95 -25.74 10.14 8.49
CA LYS A 95 -25.26 11.39 7.92
C LYS A 95 -23.73 11.39 7.75
N SER A 96 -23.00 10.85 8.71
CA SER A 96 -21.54 10.73 8.61
C SER A 96 -21.14 9.77 7.50
N LEU A 97 -21.80 8.60 7.42
CA LEU A 97 -21.57 7.62 6.35
C LEU A 97 -21.84 8.21 4.98
N SER A 98 -23.02 8.84 4.79
CA SER A 98 -23.37 9.45 3.51
C SER A 98 -22.39 10.57 3.11
N THR A 99 -21.87 11.30 4.09
CA THR A 99 -20.85 12.33 3.86
C THR A 99 -19.51 11.72 3.45
N MET A 100 -19.09 10.65 4.11
CA MET A 100 -17.82 9.96 3.80
C MET A 100 -17.84 9.32 2.42
N PHE A 101 -18.94 8.68 2.06
CA PHE A 101 -19.08 7.98 0.79
C PHE A 101 -19.36 8.89 -0.41
N ARG A 102 -19.74 10.14 -0.17
CA ARG A 102 -19.95 11.08 -1.27
C ARG A 102 -18.61 11.42 -1.92
N ALA A 103 -18.45 11.01 -3.18
CA ALA A 103 -17.30 11.41 -3.98
C ALA A 103 -17.36 12.92 -4.25
N THR A 104 -16.37 13.65 -3.75
CA THR A 104 -16.29 15.11 -3.89
C THR A 104 -15.25 15.54 -4.90
N VAL A 105 -14.28 14.66 -5.21
CA VAL A 105 -13.22 14.92 -6.17
C VAL A 105 -13.32 13.86 -7.28
N PRO A 106 -13.64 14.25 -8.53
CA PRO A 106 -13.61 13.32 -9.66
C PRO A 106 -12.20 12.78 -9.88
N MET A 107 -12.10 11.50 -10.19
CA MET A 107 -10.84 10.82 -10.50
C MET A 107 -10.71 10.46 -11.99
N ASP A 108 -11.81 10.59 -12.75
CA ASP A 108 -11.84 10.39 -14.19
C ASP A 108 -12.72 11.45 -14.87
N GLU A 109 -12.62 11.53 -16.21
CA GLU A 109 -13.35 12.49 -17.01
C GLU A 109 -14.86 12.19 -17.07
N SER A 110 -15.26 10.94 -16.89
CA SER A 110 -16.68 10.54 -16.89
C SER A 110 -17.40 10.94 -15.61
N GLY A 111 -16.66 11.18 -14.51
CA GLY A 111 -17.22 11.40 -13.18
C GLY A 111 -17.80 10.15 -12.52
N GLU A 112 -17.63 8.97 -13.14
CA GLU A 112 -18.10 7.69 -12.58
C GLU A 112 -17.18 7.17 -11.46
N THR A 113 -15.96 7.71 -11.35
CA THR A 113 -15.06 7.44 -10.26
C THR A 113 -14.66 8.73 -9.56
N GLY A 114 -14.71 8.73 -8.24
CA GLY A 114 -14.34 9.90 -7.45
C GLY A 114 -13.86 9.53 -6.06
N TYR A 115 -13.20 10.48 -5.39
CA TYR A 115 -12.67 10.31 -4.04
C TYR A 115 -13.53 11.05 -3.02
N GLY A 116 -13.90 10.36 -1.97
CA GLY A 116 -14.62 10.90 -0.82
C GLY A 116 -13.70 11.08 0.40
N MET A 117 -14.20 10.82 1.59
CA MET A 117 -13.41 10.85 2.82
C MET A 117 -12.82 9.46 3.11
N GLY A 118 -11.64 9.17 2.55
CA GLY A 118 -10.94 7.88 2.71
C GLY A 118 -11.51 6.74 1.88
N TRP A 119 -12.36 7.03 0.89
CA TRP A 119 -12.93 6.05 -0.01
C TRP A 119 -12.89 6.52 -1.45
N VAL A 120 -12.44 5.67 -2.33
CA VAL A 120 -12.70 5.77 -3.76
C VAL A 120 -14.09 5.19 -3.99
N ARG A 121 -14.97 5.94 -4.64
CA ARG A 121 -16.27 5.48 -5.11
C ARG A 121 -16.20 5.24 -6.61
N SER A 122 -16.73 4.12 -7.07
CA SER A 122 -16.88 3.82 -8.48
C SER A 122 -18.30 3.34 -8.78
N ASP A 123 -18.94 4.00 -9.73
CA ASP A 123 -20.28 3.68 -10.23
C ASP A 123 -20.21 2.99 -11.62
N LYS A 124 -19.06 2.47 -12.00
CA LYS A 124 -18.81 1.80 -13.30
C LYS A 124 -19.33 0.37 -13.38
N TYR A 125 -19.75 -0.20 -12.26
CA TYR A 125 -20.13 -1.61 -12.15
C TYR A 125 -21.64 -1.77 -12.00
N VAL A 126 -22.10 -3.02 -11.86
CA VAL A 126 -23.53 -3.34 -11.63
C VAL A 126 -24.05 -2.78 -10.31
N GLU A 127 -23.16 -2.49 -9.38
CA GLU A 127 -23.43 -1.80 -8.12
C GLU A 127 -22.30 -0.80 -7.81
N THR A 128 -22.58 0.15 -6.91
CA THR A 128 -21.54 1.06 -6.44
C THR A 128 -20.48 0.31 -5.63
N VAL A 129 -19.21 0.48 -6.00
CA VAL A 129 -18.07 -0.08 -5.30
C VAL A 129 -17.33 1.02 -4.55
N TYR A 130 -17.05 0.80 -3.27
CA TYR A 130 -16.13 1.63 -2.52
C TYR A 130 -14.88 0.84 -2.22
N ASN A 131 -13.72 1.45 -2.44
CA ASN A 131 -12.45 0.81 -2.14
C ASN A 131 -11.41 1.79 -1.60
N HIS A 132 -10.41 1.26 -0.92
CA HIS A 132 -9.18 1.97 -0.58
C HIS A 132 -8.02 0.99 -0.51
N THR A 133 -6.90 1.40 -1.08
CA THR A 133 -5.64 0.65 -1.04
C THR A 133 -4.71 1.22 0.01
N GLY A 134 -3.81 0.41 0.53
CA GLY A 134 -2.77 0.84 1.46
C GLY A 134 -1.42 0.26 1.06
N LEU A 135 -0.41 1.10 1.10
CA LEU A 135 0.97 0.74 0.78
C LEU A 135 1.89 1.28 1.86
N THR A 136 2.71 0.42 2.39
CA THR A 136 3.91 0.78 3.13
C THR A 136 5.12 0.13 2.46
N GLU A 137 6.30 0.31 3.02
CA GLU A 137 7.53 -0.19 2.43
C GLU A 137 7.51 -1.72 2.20
N ASN A 138 6.81 -2.46 3.06
CA ASN A 138 6.83 -3.93 3.07
C ASN A 138 5.49 -4.59 3.41
N TYR A 139 4.38 -3.83 3.30
CA TYR A 139 3.02 -4.36 3.41
C TYR A 139 2.12 -3.72 2.36
N ILE A 140 1.13 -4.50 1.93
CA ILE A 140 0.05 -4.06 1.05
C ILE A 140 -1.27 -4.39 1.72
N SER A 141 -2.23 -3.50 1.61
CA SER A 141 -3.61 -3.76 1.99
C SER A 141 -4.56 -3.26 0.91
N ASP A 142 -5.68 -3.94 0.80
CA ASP A 142 -6.74 -3.52 -0.11
C ASP A 142 -8.08 -3.87 0.53
N MET A 143 -9.06 -2.96 0.45
CA MET A 143 -10.38 -3.19 1.00
C MET A 143 -11.46 -2.69 0.05
N TYR A 144 -12.57 -3.42 0.01
CA TYR A 144 -13.72 -3.14 -0.82
C TYR A 144 -15.01 -3.26 -0.03
N LEU A 145 -15.97 -2.40 -0.36
CA LEU A 145 -17.36 -2.49 0.10
C LEU A 145 -18.27 -2.52 -1.13
N LEU A 146 -19.19 -3.47 -1.13
CA LEU A 146 -20.27 -3.64 -2.06
C LEU A 146 -21.59 -3.53 -1.26
N PRO A 147 -22.09 -2.32 -1.05
CA PRO A 147 -23.20 -2.11 -0.10
C PRO A 147 -24.51 -2.75 -0.52
N GLU A 148 -24.80 -2.81 -1.83
CA GLU A 148 -26.04 -3.38 -2.35
C GLU A 148 -26.05 -4.91 -2.18
N SER A 149 -24.91 -5.56 -2.41
CA SER A 149 -24.72 -6.99 -2.14
C SER A 149 -24.49 -7.30 -0.66
N GLY A 150 -24.21 -6.30 0.18
CA GLY A 150 -23.90 -6.48 1.61
C GLY A 150 -22.55 -7.17 1.84
N VAL A 151 -21.62 -7.02 0.90
CA VAL A 151 -20.31 -7.70 0.94
C VAL A 151 -19.20 -6.71 1.25
N GLY A 152 -18.30 -7.10 2.15
CA GLY A 152 -17.04 -6.42 2.42
C GLY A 152 -15.88 -7.39 2.20
N VAL A 153 -14.83 -6.94 1.52
CA VAL A 153 -13.65 -7.74 1.21
C VAL A 153 -12.41 -7.01 1.68
N VAL A 154 -11.46 -7.73 2.29
CA VAL A 154 -10.17 -7.19 2.68
C VAL A 154 -9.06 -8.17 2.29
N PHE A 155 -7.99 -7.60 1.78
CA PHE A 155 -6.75 -8.31 1.49
C PHE A 155 -5.61 -7.65 2.25
N LEU A 156 -4.78 -8.47 2.90
CA LEU A 156 -3.59 -8.02 3.60
C LEU A 156 -2.42 -8.89 3.16
N ALA A 157 -1.33 -8.26 2.79
CA ALA A 157 -0.08 -8.95 2.47
C ALA A 157 1.08 -8.32 3.23
N ASN A 158 1.97 -9.16 3.76
CA ASN A 158 3.18 -8.75 4.46
C ASN A 158 4.40 -8.71 3.52
N THR A 159 4.17 -8.33 2.29
CA THR A 159 5.21 -8.13 1.29
C THR A 159 4.86 -6.95 0.40
N ASN A 160 5.85 -6.22 -0.04
CA ASN A 160 5.71 -5.18 -1.05
C ASN A 160 6.99 -5.06 -1.90
N ASP A 161 6.80 -4.84 -3.17
CA ASP A 161 7.68 -4.10 -4.05
C ASP A 161 6.79 -3.22 -4.94
N TYR A 162 7.19 -2.00 -5.16
CA TYR A 162 6.33 -1.03 -5.85
C TYR A 162 6.11 -1.33 -7.33
N MET A 163 6.92 -2.20 -7.93
CA MET A 163 6.89 -2.44 -9.37
C MET A 163 6.04 -3.64 -9.76
N VAL A 164 6.18 -4.76 -9.07
CA VAL A 164 5.52 -6.02 -9.46
C VAL A 164 4.46 -6.44 -8.46
N THR A 165 4.82 -6.61 -7.19
CA THR A 165 3.90 -7.17 -6.18
C THR A 165 2.68 -6.29 -5.97
N ASN A 166 2.84 -4.96 -5.95
CA ASN A 166 1.73 -4.04 -5.81
C ASN A 166 0.74 -4.16 -6.99
N ASN A 167 1.25 -4.16 -8.22
CA ASN A 167 0.42 -4.29 -9.42
C ASN A 167 -0.29 -5.65 -9.48
N LEU A 168 0.40 -6.71 -9.09
CA LEU A 168 -0.18 -8.04 -9.02
C LEU A 168 -1.29 -8.11 -7.97
N MET A 169 -1.08 -7.56 -6.78
CA MET A 169 -2.08 -7.51 -5.72
C MET A 169 -3.36 -6.82 -6.21
N ASN A 170 -3.25 -5.65 -6.80
CA ASN A 170 -4.38 -4.92 -7.37
C ASN A 170 -5.12 -5.74 -8.45
N LYS A 171 -4.38 -6.48 -9.29
CA LYS A 171 -4.96 -7.37 -10.31
C LYS A 171 -5.71 -8.55 -9.68
N VAL A 172 -5.15 -9.16 -8.63
CA VAL A 172 -5.79 -10.26 -7.90
C VAL A 172 -7.03 -9.79 -7.17
N THR A 173 -6.92 -8.72 -6.38
CA THR A 173 -8.03 -8.23 -5.55
C THR A 173 -9.20 -7.74 -6.39
N SER A 174 -8.93 -7.00 -7.47
CA SER A 174 -9.98 -6.56 -8.39
C SER A 174 -10.69 -7.73 -9.09
N LYS A 175 -9.96 -8.76 -9.53
CA LYS A 175 -10.59 -9.95 -10.14
C LYS A 175 -11.48 -10.71 -9.16
N VAL A 176 -11.06 -10.87 -7.90
CA VAL A 176 -11.90 -11.48 -6.87
C VAL A 176 -13.18 -10.68 -6.66
N VAL A 177 -13.08 -9.36 -6.55
CA VAL A 177 -14.24 -8.47 -6.37
C VAL A 177 -15.15 -8.51 -7.60
N MET A 178 -14.60 -8.47 -8.82
CA MET A 178 -15.39 -8.61 -10.05
C MET A 178 -16.12 -9.96 -10.14
N THR A 179 -15.45 -11.05 -9.74
CA THR A 179 -16.07 -12.37 -9.66
C THR A 179 -17.24 -12.39 -8.66
N LEU A 180 -17.08 -11.75 -7.49
CA LEU A 180 -18.15 -11.62 -6.50
C LEU A 180 -19.38 -10.84 -7.04
N MET A 181 -19.15 -9.89 -7.94
CA MET A 181 -20.21 -9.15 -8.64
C MET A 181 -20.80 -9.90 -9.85
N GLY A 182 -20.31 -11.13 -10.12
CA GLY A 182 -20.82 -11.95 -11.23
C GLY A 182 -20.18 -11.68 -12.59
N TYR A 183 -19.11 -10.88 -12.65
CA TYR A 183 -18.38 -10.70 -13.90
C TYR A 183 -17.50 -11.92 -14.22
N ALA A 184 -17.43 -12.29 -15.49
CA ALA A 184 -16.43 -13.23 -15.97
C ALA A 184 -15.04 -12.58 -15.89
N THR A 185 -14.08 -13.28 -15.33
CA THR A 185 -12.70 -12.82 -15.23
C THR A 185 -11.78 -13.86 -15.84
N ASP A 186 -10.73 -13.40 -16.54
CA ASP A 186 -9.69 -14.30 -17.03
C ASP A 186 -8.92 -14.95 -15.88
N GLU A 187 -8.36 -16.13 -16.11
CA GLU A 187 -7.47 -16.75 -15.14
C GLU A 187 -6.24 -15.87 -14.87
N LEU A 188 -5.73 -15.96 -13.64
CA LEU A 188 -4.46 -15.35 -13.27
C LEU A 188 -3.35 -16.32 -13.66
N ASP A 189 -2.49 -15.91 -14.59
CA ASP A 189 -1.32 -16.72 -14.95
C ASP A 189 -0.15 -16.36 -14.00
N PRO A 190 0.35 -17.31 -13.19
CA PRO A 190 1.55 -17.09 -12.38
C PRO A 190 2.78 -16.66 -13.18
N LYS A 191 2.79 -16.95 -14.47
CA LYS A 191 3.85 -16.53 -15.39
C LYS A 191 3.93 -15.01 -15.52
N ASP A 192 2.81 -14.30 -15.46
CA ASP A 192 2.78 -12.83 -15.49
C ASP A 192 3.67 -12.22 -14.41
N TYR A 193 3.71 -12.85 -13.23
CA TYR A 193 4.55 -12.42 -12.11
C TYR A 193 6.04 -12.65 -12.40
N VAL A 194 6.37 -13.84 -12.90
CA VAL A 194 7.76 -14.20 -13.23
C VAL A 194 8.29 -13.33 -14.37
N ASP A 195 7.51 -13.13 -15.43
CA ASP A 195 7.91 -12.34 -16.60
C ASP A 195 8.10 -10.86 -16.23
N ALA A 196 7.23 -10.31 -15.37
CA ALA A 196 7.38 -8.95 -14.89
C ALA A 196 8.65 -8.77 -14.04
N HIS A 197 8.95 -9.69 -13.12
CA HIS A 197 10.20 -9.64 -12.35
C HIS A 197 11.41 -9.78 -13.26
N LEU A 198 11.42 -10.75 -14.17
CA LEU A 198 12.52 -10.98 -15.10
C LEU A 198 12.82 -9.73 -15.94
N PHE A 199 11.78 -9.03 -16.40
CA PHE A 199 11.95 -7.78 -17.16
C PHE A 199 12.71 -6.73 -16.33
N TYR A 200 12.27 -6.45 -15.11
CA TYR A 200 12.93 -5.46 -14.24
C TYR A 200 14.34 -5.89 -13.85
N ASP A 201 14.54 -7.17 -13.54
CA ASP A 201 15.85 -7.73 -13.19
C ASP A 201 16.85 -7.56 -14.33
N LEU A 202 16.43 -7.82 -15.57
CA LEU A 202 17.28 -7.61 -16.75
C LEU A 202 17.62 -6.12 -16.97
N VAL A 203 16.65 -5.22 -16.74
CA VAL A 203 16.90 -3.78 -16.82
C VAL A 203 17.93 -3.35 -15.76
N PHE A 204 17.76 -3.78 -14.51
CA PHE A 204 18.74 -3.49 -13.44
C PHE A 204 20.11 -4.08 -13.72
N ALA A 205 20.17 -5.33 -14.21
CA ALA A 205 21.43 -5.96 -14.60
C ALA A 205 22.14 -5.17 -15.71
N ALA A 206 21.40 -4.67 -16.69
CA ALA A 206 21.96 -3.82 -17.74
C ALA A 206 22.54 -2.51 -17.18
N PHE A 207 21.82 -1.82 -16.26
CA PHE A 207 22.35 -0.64 -15.59
C PHE A 207 23.63 -0.92 -14.78
N ILE A 208 23.67 -2.03 -14.05
CA ILE A 208 24.86 -2.43 -13.29
C ILE A 208 26.03 -2.69 -14.24
N LEU A 209 25.82 -3.38 -15.37
CA LEU A 209 26.86 -3.65 -16.36
C LEU A 209 27.39 -2.35 -16.97
N VAL A 210 26.52 -1.40 -17.32
CA VAL A 210 26.94 -0.09 -17.82
C VAL A 210 27.77 0.65 -16.77
N ALA A 211 27.33 0.69 -15.52
CA ALA A 211 28.06 1.33 -14.43
C ALA A 211 29.45 0.70 -14.22
N LEU A 212 29.53 -0.64 -14.24
CA LEU A 212 30.80 -1.35 -14.16
C LEU A 212 31.74 -1.03 -15.34
N MET A 213 31.22 -0.99 -16.56
CA MET A 213 32.01 -0.59 -17.73
C MET A 213 32.55 0.83 -17.59
N GLU A 214 31.76 1.77 -17.10
CA GLU A 214 32.22 3.15 -16.90
C GLU A 214 33.26 3.25 -15.78
N ILE A 215 33.15 2.47 -14.71
CA ILE A 215 34.17 2.38 -13.66
C ILE A 215 35.48 1.83 -14.23
N ILE A 216 35.43 0.74 -15.02
CA ILE A 216 36.61 0.15 -15.65
C ILE A 216 37.27 1.14 -16.62
N LYS A 217 36.49 1.80 -17.46
CA LYS A 217 36.98 2.84 -18.38
C LYS A 217 37.63 4.00 -17.61
N SER A 218 37.02 4.47 -16.55
CA SER A 218 37.53 5.53 -15.68
C SER A 218 38.86 5.12 -15.03
N HIS A 219 38.94 3.89 -14.54
CA HIS A 219 40.19 3.36 -13.94
C HIS A 219 41.30 3.29 -14.99
N LYS A 220 41.04 2.71 -16.18
CA LYS A 220 42.00 2.63 -17.27
C LYS A 220 42.44 4.01 -17.73
N TRP A 221 41.51 4.95 -17.86
CA TRP A 221 41.79 6.33 -18.22
C TRP A 221 42.69 7.03 -17.19
N ARG A 222 42.48 6.81 -15.89
CA ARG A 222 43.33 7.33 -14.79
C ARG A 222 44.76 6.77 -14.87
N THR A 223 44.93 5.49 -15.19
CA THR A 223 46.24 4.87 -15.31
C THR A 223 46.99 5.36 -16.55
N ASP A 224 46.31 5.56 -17.67
CA ASP A 224 46.91 5.98 -18.92
C ASP A 224 47.23 7.50 -18.95
N ASN A 225 46.53 8.33 -18.15
CA ASN A 225 46.62 9.79 -18.16
C ASN A 225 47.11 10.41 -16.82
N SER A 226 47.92 9.70 -16.06
CA SER A 226 48.36 10.18 -14.76
C SER A 226 49.17 11.49 -14.75
N GLY A 227 49.48 12.07 -15.91
CA GLY A 227 50.22 13.33 -16.05
C GLY A 227 49.37 14.61 -16.22
N ASN A 228 48.06 14.54 -16.52
CA ASN A 228 47.24 15.76 -16.80
C ASN A 228 45.81 15.63 -16.26
N LEU A 229 45.67 15.29 -14.96
CA LEU A 229 44.41 14.98 -14.34
C LEU A 229 43.35 16.09 -14.39
N ILE A 230 43.76 17.35 -14.28
CA ILE A 230 42.84 18.50 -14.21
C ILE A 230 42.23 18.84 -15.56
N ALA A 231 43.01 18.85 -16.65
CA ALA A 231 42.51 19.17 -17.97
C ALA A 231 41.52 18.14 -18.51
N ASN A 232 41.65 16.90 -18.11
CA ASN A 232 40.84 15.82 -18.59
C ASN A 232 39.53 15.63 -17.80
N ILE A 233 39.46 16.03 -16.52
CA ILE A 233 38.20 16.08 -15.76
C ILE A 233 37.24 17.11 -16.38
N PHE A 234 37.76 18.26 -16.84
CA PHE A 234 36.93 19.26 -17.52
C PHE A 234 36.36 18.77 -18.84
N LEU A 235 37.09 17.98 -19.60
CA LEU A 235 36.63 17.49 -20.92
C LEU A 235 35.48 16.47 -20.80
N HIS A 236 35.43 15.65 -19.72
CA HIS A 236 34.39 14.63 -19.49
C HIS A 236 33.14 15.14 -18.74
N LEU A 237 33.20 16.32 -18.15
CA LEU A 237 32.02 16.94 -17.52
C LEU A 237 31.20 17.81 -18.50
N PHE A 238 31.72 18.08 -19.70
CA PHE A 238 31.10 18.94 -20.68
C PHE A 238 30.90 18.29 -22.08
N LEU A 239 31.15 17.01 -22.23
CA LEU A 239 30.76 16.15 -23.35
C LEU A 239 29.82 15.02 -22.86
#